data_e39a4db0f2493ff49264baa0ff20ad5c
#
_entry.id   e39a4db0f2493ff49264baa0ff20ad5c
#
_cell.length_a   1.000
_cell.length_b   1.000
_cell.length_c   1.000
_cell.angle_alpha   90.00
_cell.angle_beta   90.00
_cell.angle_gamma   90.00
#
_symmetry.space_group_name_H-M   'P 1'
#
loop_
_entity.id
_entity.type
_entity.pdbx_description
1 polymer ?
#
loop_
_entity_poly.entity_id
_entity_poly.type
_entity_poly.pdbx_seq_one_letter_code
_entity_poly.pdbx_strand_id
1 'polypeptide(L)'
;MKARHLELVADADFTAKLISGAINLLSIIYGQIYFPCYSNGLKDIAKFLGHRWSENLTSGLSTIIWRSEWKNIFDESLKHELCKYNYEDCQALHIVADMIVRLCKPPSETPQSGHAEIVRTDTLKRPHPYRWERDEFVLEDFRFI
;
A
#
# COMPACT_ATOMS: atom_id res chain seq x y z
N MET A 1 6.46 20.45 5.45
CA MET A 1 5.09 20.52 5.95
C MET A 1 4.92 21.51 7.09
N LYS A 2 5.75 21.49 8.14
CA LYS A 2 5.68 22.47 9.26
C LYS A 2 5.64 23.94 8.82
N ALA A 3 6.44 24.37 7.85
CA ALA A 3 6.56 25.78 7.44
C ALA A 3 5.32 26.34 6.72
N ARG A 4 4.43 25.50 6.18
CA ARG A 4 3.24 25.96 5.42
C ARG A 4 1.95 26.01 6.22
N HIS A 5 1.89 25.37 7.39
CA HIS A 5 0.64 25.15 8.11
C HIS A 5 0.81 25.27 9.63
N LEU A 6 1.79 26.03 10.10
CA LEU A 6 2.08 26.20 11.53
C LEU A 6 0.86 26.66 12.34
N GLU A 7 0.00 27.48 11.75
CA GLU A 7 -1.21 28.00 12.38
C GLU A 7 -2.37 26.98 12.44
N LEU A 8 -2.30 25.90 11.64
CA LEU A 8 -3.35 24.87 11.55
C LEU A 8 -3.01 23.61 12.35
N VAL A 9 -1.81 23.51 12.90
CA VAL A 9 -1.36 22.36 13.67
C VAL A 9 -1.65 22.61 15.15
N ALA A 10 -2.76 22.07 15.63
CA ALA A 10 -3.21 22.22 17.02
C ALA A 10 -2.22 21.64 18.05
N ASP A 11 -1.40 20.67 17.67
CA ASP A 11 -0.36 20.05 18.51
C ASP A 11 0.91 19.80 17.67
N ALA A 12 1.89 20.71 17.82
CA ALA A 12 3.16 20.62 17.09
C ALA A 12 4.01 19.42 17.55
N ASP A 13 3.94 19.04 18.82
CA ASP A 13 4.73 17.95 19.39
C ASP A 13 4.16 16.60 18.97
N PHE A 14 2.85 16.45 18.94
CA PHE A 14 2.18 15.28 18.42
C PHE A 14 2.49 15.08 16.92
N THR A 15 2.39 16.15 16.13
CA THR A 15 2.72 16.11 14.69
C THR A 15 4.20 15.77 14.46
N ALA A 16 5.11 16.29 15.28
CA ALA A 16 6.53 15.96 15.20
C ALA A 16 6.79 14.47 15.49
N LYS A 17 6.13 13.91 16.50
CA LYS A 17 6.20 12.46 16.82
C LYS A 17 5.66 11.61 15.68
N LEU A 18 4.52 11.97 15.10
CA LEU A 18 3.96 11.24 13.95
C LEU A 18 4.91 11.24 12.75
N ILE A 19 5.51 12.39 12.43
CA ILE A 19 6.45 12.49 11.30
C ILE A 19 7.73 11.70 11.57
N SER A 20 8.28 11.76 12.78
CA SER A 20 9.50 11.03 13.14
C SER A 20 9.29 9.52 13.24
N GLY A 21 8.08 9.08 13.61
CA GLY A 21 7.70 7.66 13.67
C GLY A 21 7.14 7.10 12.36
N ALA A 22 6.99 7.94 11.31
CA ALA A 22 6.42 7.49 10.05
C ALA A 22 7.35 6.51 9.33
N ILE A 23 6.79 5.37 8.93
CA ILE A 23 7.50 4.33 8.19
C ILE A 23 7.07 4.41 6.73
N ASN A 24 8.03 4.45 5.82
CA ASN A 24 7.75 4.35 4.40
C ASN A 24 7.58 2.87 4.00
N LEU A 25 6.34 2.41 3.86
CA LEU A 25 6.05 1.02 3.48
C LEU A 25 6.63 0.65 2.12
N LEU A 26 6.72 1.61 1.20
CA LEU A 26 7.28 1.37 -0.13
C LEU A 26 8.77 0.97 -0.05
N SER A 27 9.52 1.53 0.91
CA SER A 27 10.92 1.14 1.11
C SER A 27 11.08 -0.29 1.64
N ILE A 28 10.08 -0.80 2.38
CA ILE A 28 10.04 -2.20 2.83
C ILE A 28 9.66 -3.13 1.68
N ILE A 29 8.70 -2.73 0.86
CA ILE A 29 8.22 -3.54 -0.28
C ILE A 29 9.34 -3.67 -1.32
N TYR A 30 10.03 -2.57 -1.66
CA TYR A 30 11.02 -2.56 -2.72
C TYR A 30 12.17 -3.55 -2.44
N GLY A 31 12.31 -4.52 -3.33
CA GLY A 31 13.38 -5.52 -3.27
C GLY A 31 13.23 -6.62 -2.21
N GLN A 32 12.17 -6.58 -1.39
CA GLN A 32 11.94 -7.59 -0.34
C GLN A 32 10.62 -8.35 -0.52
N ILE A 33 9.58 -7.68 -1.03
CA ILE A 33 8.25 -8.28 -1.20
C ILE A 33 7.84 -8.12 -2.67
N TYR A 34 7.49 -9.22 -3.30
CA TYR A 34 6.95 -9.21 -4.65
C TYR A 34 5.45 -9.52 -4.60
N PHE A 35 4.63 -8.54 -4.95
CA PHE A 35 3.20 -8.74 -5.14
C PHE A 35 2.91 -9.09 -6.60
N PRO A 36 2.06 -10.08 -6.88
CA PRO A 36 1.68 -10.45 -8.25
C PRO A 36 0.66 -9.45 -8.82
N CYS A 37 1.06 -8.19 -8.92
CA CYS A 37 0.27 -7.10 -9.45
C CYS A 37 1.12 -6.22 -10.37
N TYR A 38 0.45 -5.40 -11.18
CA TYR A 38 1.10 -4.64 -12.25
C TYR A 38 2.09 -3.59 -11.72
N SER A 39 1.82 -3.00 -10.57
CA SER A 39 2.72 -2.03 -9.95
C SER A 39 2.76 -2.17 -8.42
N ASN A 40 3.81 -1.61 -7.80
CA ASN A 40 3.90 -1.51 -6.34
C ASN A 40 3.11 -0.31 -5.77
N GLY A 41 2.18 0.26 -6.54
CA GLY A 41 1.30 1.32 -6.07
C GLY A 41 0.29 0.83 -5.05
N LEU A 42 -0.06 1.70 -4.10
CA LEU A 42 -1.03 1.37 -3.03
C LEU A 42 -2.32 0.77 -3.59
N LYS A 43 -2.84 1.33 -4.68
CA LYS A 43 -4.11 0.87 -5.28
C LYS A 43 -4.02 -0.54 -5.84
N ASP A 44 -2.92 -0.88 -6.50
CA ASP A 44 -2.75 -2.20 -7.11
C ASP A 44 -2.56 -3.26 -6.04
N ILE A 45 -1.68 -2.99 -5.06
CA ILE A 45 -1.45 -3.92 -3.95
C ILE A 45 -2.71 -4.11 -3.10
N ALA A 46 -3.39 -3.02 -2.72
CA ALA A 46 -4.58 -3.12 -1.89
C ALA A 46 -5.75 -3.81 -2.62
N LYS A 47 -5.91 -3.61 -3.95
CA LYS A 47 -6.87 -4.37 -4.76
C LYS A 47 -6.56 -5.86 -4.75
N PHE A 48 -5.29 -6.22 -4.92
CA PHE A 48 -4.84 -7.60 -4.83
C PHE A 48 -5.17 -8.21 -3.45
N LEU A 49 -5.04 -7.44 -2.39
CA LEU A 49 -5.40 -7.84 -1.03
C LEU A 49 -6.91 -7.76 -0.73
N GLY A 50 -7.75 -7.48 -1.73
CA GLY A 50 -9.21 -7.50 -1.62
C GLY A 50 -9.86 -6.17 -1.26
N HIS A 51 -9.10 -5.08 -1.13
CA HIS A 51 -9.67 -3.75 -0.90
C HIS A 51 -10.34 -3.20 -2.16
N ARG A 52 -11.47 -2.53 -1.96
CA ARG A 52 -12.21 -1.86 -3.05
C ARG A 52 -12.56 -0.45 -2.65
N TRP A 53 -12.27 0.49 -3.54
CA TRP A 53 -12.71 1.87 -3.39
C TRP A 53 -14.15 2.03 -3.87
N SER A 54 -14.87 2.98 -3.31
CA SER A 54 -16.18 3.36 -3.84
C SER A 54 -16.04 3.93 -5.26
N GLU A 55 -16.99 3.58 -6.14
CA GLU A 55 -16.88 3.75 -7.59
C GLU A 55 -16.70 5.19 -8.09
N ASN A 56 -17.01 6.19 -7.27
CA ASN A 56 -17.03 7.60 -7.69
C ASN A 56 -15.65 8.28 -7.72
N LEU A 57 -14.58 7.62 -7.25
CA LEU A 57 -13.27 8.24 -7.05
C LEU A 57 -12.16 7.48 -7.76
N THR A 58 -12.03 7.67 -9.06
CA THR A 58 -11.16 6.86 -9.91
C THR A 58 -9.72 7.32 -10.01
N SER A 59 -9.38 8.58 -9.72
CA SER A 59 -8.00 9.05 -9.85
C SER A 59 -7.61 10.15 -8.86
N GLY A 60 -6.31 10.17 -8.49
CA GLY A 60 -5.75 11.25 -7.69
C GLY A 60 -5.83 12.62 -8.37
N LEU A 61 -5.95 12.67 -9.70
CA LEU A 61 -6.14 13.92 -10.44
C LEU A 61 -7.53 14.53 -10.14
N SER A 62 -8.56 13.70 -10.06
CA SER A 62 -9.92 14.16 -9.72
C SER A 62 -9.96 14.80 -8.33
N THR A 63 -9.21 14.27 -7.38
CA THR A 63 -9.16 14.85 -6.01
C THR A 63 -8.49 16.23 -5.98
N ILE A 64 -7.52 16.48 -6.85
CA ILE A 64 -6.90 17.81 -6.97
C ILE A 64 -7.91 18.83 -7.51
N ILE A 65 -8.67 18.45 -8.54
CA ILE A 65 -9.71 19.31 -9.14
C ILE A 65 -10.80 19.61 -8.08
N TRP A 66 -11.32 18.59 -7.44
CA TRP A 66 -12.39 18.73 -6.41
C TRP A 66 -11.93 19.57 -5.22
N ARG A 67 -10.68 19.42 -4.81
CA ARG A 67 -10.10 20.26 -3.76
C ARG A 67 -10.01 21.72 -4.19
N SER A 68 -9.68 21.99 -5.45
CA SER A 68 -9.66 23.33 -6.00
C SER A 68 -11.08 23.93 -6.08
N GLU A 69 -12.05 23.15 -6.54
CA GLU A 69 -13.44 23.56 -6.58
C GLU A 69 -13.98 23.83 -5.18
N TRP A 70 -13.78 22.89 -4.25
CA TRP A 70 -14.21 23.09 -2.86
C TRP A 70 -13.64 24.38 -2.27
N LYS A 71 -12.39 24.75 -2.51
CA LYS A 71 -11.80 25.99 -2.02
C LYS A 71 -12.47 27.25 -2.58
N ASN A 72 -13.07 27.16 -3.77
CA ASN A 72 -13.71 28.28 -4.43
C ASN A 72 -15.20 28.41 -4.03
N ILE A 73 -15.92 27.33 -3.89
CA ILE A 73 -17.38 27.34 -3.67
C ILE A 73 -17.79 26.86 -2.28
N PHE A 74 -16.88 26.31 -1.47
CA PHE A 74 -17.11 25.78 -0.13
C PHE A 74 -18.27 24.75 -0.07
N ASP A 75 -18.43 23.96 -1.11
CA ASP A 75 -19.46 22.91 -1.16
C ASP A 75 -19.11 21.77 -0.20
N GLU A 76 -19.97 21.53 0.80
CA GLU A 76 -19.78 20.48 1.80
C GLU A 76 -19.90 19.06 1.20
N SER A 77 -20.58 18.89 0.07
CA SER A 77 -20.67 17.61 -0.61
C SER A 77 -19.30 17.20 -1.19
N LEU A 78 -18.61 18.13 -1.83
CA LEU A 78 -17.24 17.91 -2.34
C LEU A 78 -16.25 17.61 -1.22
N LYS A 79 -16.38 18.31 -0.10
CA LYS A 79 -15.57 18.05 1.10
C LYS A 79 -15.81 16.64 1.63
N HIS A 80 -17.06 16.23 1.70
CA HIS A 80 -17.41 14.88 2.15
C HIS A 80 -16.79 13.80 1.25
N GLU A 81 -16.89 13.94 -0.05
CA GLU A 81 -16.28 13.01 -1.01
C GLU A 81 -14.73 12.99 -0.90
N LEU A 82 -14.10 14.14 -0.72
CA LEU A 82 -12.65 14.21 -0.49
C LEU A 82 -12.23 13.52 0.80
N CYS A 83 -12.99 13.70 1.89
CA CYS A 83 -12.74 13.02 3.16
C CYS A 83 -12.94 11.51 3.03
N LYS A 84 -13.98 11.08 2.34
CA LYS A 84 -14.28 9.67 2.07
C LYS A 84 -13.13 9.01 1.29
N TYR A 85 -12.68 9.65 0.23
CA TYR A 85 -11.54 9.16 -0.55
C TYR A 85 -10.29 8.98 0.31
N ASN A 86 -9.94 10.00 1.09
CA ASN A 86 -8.77 9.93 1.97
C ASN A 86 -8.91 8.83 3.03
N TYR A 87 -10.12 8.62 3.55
CA TYR A 87 -10.41 7.54 4.48
C TYR A 87 -10.22 6.15 3.84
N GLU A 88 -10.70 5.96 2.61
CA GLU A 88 -10.51 4.71 1.86
C GLU A 88 -9.03 4.46 1.54
N ASP A 89 -8.25 5.50 1.20
CA ASP A 89 -6.80 5.38 1.03
C ASP A 89 -6.09 5.00 2.34
N CYS A 90 -6.54 5.53 3.48
CA CYS A 90 -6.03 5.13 4.80
C CYS A 90 -6.37 3.68 5.15
N GLN A 91 -7.57 3.21 4.81
CA GLN A 91 -7.96 1.80 4.98
C GLN A 91 -7.10 0.88 4.10
N ALA A 92 -6.89 1.26 2.84
CA ALA A 92 -6.02 0.53 1.92
C ALA A 92 -4.59 0.41 2.48
N LEU A 93 -4.05 1.53 2.99
CA LEU A 93 -2.73 1.56 3.60
C LEU A 93 -2.65 0.65 4.83
N HIS A 94 -3.69 0.62 5.66
CA HIS A 94 -3.77 -0.26 6.83
C HIS A 94 -3.73 -1.75 6.42
N ILE A 95 -4.49 -2.14 5.40
CA ILE A 95 -4.50 -3.52 4.88
C ILE A 95 -3.10 -3.93 4.39
N VAL A 96 -2.41 -3.04 3.67
CA VAL A 96 -1.05 -3.31 3.19
C VAL A 96 -0.07 -3.41 4.35
N ALA A 97 -0.18 -2.53 5.35
CA ALA A 97 0.67 -2.57 6.54
C ALA A 97 0.46 -3.87 7.34
N ASP A 98 -0.78 -4.29 7.55
CA ASP A 98 -1.11 -5.55 8.22
C ASP A 98 -0.52 -6.77 7.49
N MET A 99 -0.59 -6.77 6.16
CA MET A 99 0.02 -7.83 5.35
C MET A 99 1.54 -7.86 5.55
N ILE A 100 2.21 -6.72 5.52
CA ILE A 100 3.66 -6.63 5.76
C ILE A 100 4.01 -7.17 7.16
N VAL A 101 3.26 -6.77 8.19
CA VAL A 101 3.46 -7.26 9.56
C VAL A 101 3.30 -8.78 9.65
N ARG A 102 2.32 -9.35 8.94
CA ARG A 102 2.13 -10.81 8.88
C ARG A 102 3.31 -11.51 8.20
N LEU A 103 3.85 -10.93 7.14
CA LEU A 103 5.03 -11.48 6.44
C LEU A 103 6.29 -11.48 7.32
N CYS A 104 6.39 -10.55 8.26
CA CYS A 104 7.50 -10.49 9.23
C CYS A 104 7.42 -11.55 10.34
N LYS A 105 6.25 -12.21 10.52
CA LYS A 105 6.09 -13.27 11.52
C LYS A 105 6.69 -14.60 11.04
N PRO A 106 7.16 -15.46 11.97
CA PRO A 106 7.62 -16.79 11.61
C PRO A 106 6.48 -17.62 10.99
N PRO A 107 6.77 -18.57 10.10
CA PRO A 107 5.78 -19.36 9.36
C PRO A 107 4.79 -20.13 10.26
N SER A 108 5.21 -20.50 11.47
CA SER A 108 4.38 -21.20 12.44
C SER A 108 3.23 -20.36 13.02
N GLU A 109 3.30 -19.05 12.89
CA GLU A 109 2.31 -18.12 13.47
C GLU A 109 1.44 -17.44 12.39
N THR A 110 1.72 -17.66 11.12
CA THR A 110 0.92 -17.11 10.03
C THR A 110 -0.28 -18.03 9.76
N PRO A 111 -1.52 -17.59 10.06
CA PRO A 111 -2.68 -18.34 9.62
C PRO A 111 -2.67 -18.34 8.08
N GLN A 112 -2.88 -19.50 7.48
CA GLN A 112 -3.10 -19.62 6.04
C GLN A 112 -4.39 -18.87 5.68
N SER A 113 -4.27 -17.59 5.39
CA SER A 113 -5.37 -16.76 4.91
C SER A 113 -5.49 -16.97 3.42
N GLY A 114 -6.62 -17.49 2.98
CA GLY A 114 -6.91 -18.07 1.68
C GLY A 114 -6.83 -17.17 0.43
N HIS A 115 -5.96 -16.18 0.37
CA HIS A 115 -5.90 -15.27 -0.77
C HIS A 115 -4.58 -15.27 -1.57
N ALA A 116 -3.48 -15.76 -1.02
CA ALA A 116 -2.25 -15.96 -1.79
C ALA A 116 -1.32 -16.89 -1.02
N GLU A 117 -0.75 -17.84 -1.70
CA GLU A 117 0.34 -18.66 -1.18
C GLU A 117 1.58 -17.76 -1.03
N ILE A 118 2.08 -17.65 0.22
CA ILE A 118 3.29 -16.88 0.52
C ILE A 118 4.49 -17.77 0.26
N VAL A 119 5.23 -17.50 -0.80
CA VAL A 119 6.48 -18.19 -1.10
C VAL A 119 7.65 -17.37 -0.52
N ARG A 120 8.44 -17.98 0.36
CA ARG A 120 9.63 -17.37 0.93
C ARG A 120 10.84 -17.75 0.09
N THR A 121 11.61 -16.74 -0.30
CA THR A 121 12.79 -16.96 -1.16
C THR A 121 13.93 -17.74 -0.48
N ASP A 122 13.98 -17.72 0.86
CA ASP A 122 14.93 -18.51 1.66
C ASP A 122 14.64 -20.02 1.61
N THR A 123 13.40 -20.39 1.32
CA THR A 123 12.99 -21.81 1.18
C THR A 123 13.16 -22.33 -0.24
N LEU A 124 13.37 -21.45 -1.22
CA LEU A 124 13.57 -21.87 -2.61
C LEU A 124 14.94 -22.50 -2.78
N LYS A 125 14.98 -23.74 -3.28
CA LYS A 125 16.23 -24.41 -3.65
C LYS A 125 16.84 -23.67 -4.83
N ARG A 126 18.01 -23.04 -4.62
CA ARG A 126 18.81 -22.46 -5.69
C ARG A 126 19.81 -23.50 -6.14
N PRO A 127 19.78 -24.00 -7.37
CA PRO A 127 20.71 -25.02 -7.85
C PRO A 127 22.16 -24.49 -7.91
N HIS A 128 22.36 -23.20 -8.16
CA HIS A 128 23.68 -22.56 -8.15
C HIS A 128 23.59 -21.08 -7.80
N PRO A 129 24.39 -20.51 -6.88
CA PRO A 129 24.30 -19.11 -6.45
C PRO A 129 24.65 -18.10 -7.55
N TYR A 130 25.29 -18.51 -8.65
CA TYR A 130 25.78 -17.62 -9.71
C TYR A 130 25.32 -18.00 -11.13
N ARG A 131 24.50 -19.04 -11.29
CA ARG A 131 24.02 -19.50 -12.60
C ARG A 131 22.52 -19.26 -12.71
N TRP A 132 22.13 -18.40 -13.63
CA TRP A 132 20.78 -18.27 -14.11
C TRP A 132 20.54 -19.37 -15.17
N GLU A 133 19.98 -20.46 -14.78
CA GLU A 133 19.42 -21.42 -15.71
C GLU A 133 17.94 -21.14 -15.84
N ARG A 134 17.54 -20.78 -17.08
CA ARG A 134 16.21 -20.24 -17.40
C ARG A 134 15.06 -21.19 -17.06
N ASP A 135 15.35 -22.48 -16.97
CA ASP A 135 14.35 -23.54 -16.83
C ASP A 135 14.18 -24.04 -15.39
N GLU A 136 15.03 -23.62 -14.45
CA GLU A 136 14.97 -24.10 -13.05
C GLU A 136 14.12 -23.24 -12.11
N PHE A 137 13.60 -22.12 -12.59
CA PHE A 137 12.67 -21.23 -11.87
C PHE A 137 11.26 -21.29 -12.40
N VAL A 138 10.86 -22.38 -13.03
CA VAL A 138 9.46 -22.63 -13.32
C VAL A 138 8.78 -22.98 -12.00
N LEU A 139 8.27 -21.98 -11.32
CA LEU A 139 7.15 -22.16 -10.40
C LEU A 139 6.00 -22.65 -11.30
N GLU A 140 5.68 -23.93 -11.23
CA GLU A 140 4.67 -24.58 -12.10
C GLU A 140 3.30 -23.90 -12.06
N ASP A 141 3.08 -23.04 -11.06
CA ASP A 141 1.83 -22.31 -10.81
C ASP A 141 1.85 -20.82 -11.23
N PHE A 142 2.98 -20.27 -11.70
CA PHE A 142 2.99 -18.91 -12.26
C PHE A 142 2.60 -18.96 -13.74
N ARG A 143 1.31 -18.96 -14.00
CA ARG A 143 0.77 -18.63 -15.31
C ARG A 143 0.66 -17.11 -15.41
N PHE A 144 1.53 -16.49 -16.20
CA PHE A 144 1.27 -15.15 -16.71
C PHE A 144 0.02 -15.22 -17.59
N ILE A 145 -1.05 -14.57 -17.14
CA ILE A 145 -2.25 -14.33 -17.95
C ILE A 145 -2.06 -13.03 -18.68
#